data_cf23f05f0da0ae0c1d553d4e875ed416
#
_entry.id   cf23f05f0da0ae0c1d553d4e875ed416
#
_cell.length_a   1.000
_cell.length_b   1.000
_cell.length_c   1.000
_cell.angle_alpha   90.00
_cell.angle_beta   90.00
_cell.angle_gamma   90.00
#
_symmetry.space_group_name_H-M   'P 1'
#
loop_
_entity.id
_entity.type
_entity.pdbx_description
1 polymer ?
#
loop_
_entity_poly.entity_id
_entity_poly.type
_entity_poly.pdbx_seq_one_letter_code
_entity_poly.pdbx_strand_id
1 'polypeptide(L)'
;MHALLVGLAVVCAASTVVAKTNTLPVGAFSFDLPVVLPGTPEEIFDAATGDVSGWWDHTFSEHPKSLVLEPKVGGAFMEVFDDRGNGARHAEVIYCERPKAIRFEGPLGLSGNAIQMVFTYTFEAVGADSTRMTLSAQAAGHVDPSWGGVVESVWRHFLIERFKPYIVAGKHRGKK
;
A
#
# COMPACT_ATOMS: atom_id res chain seq x y z
N MET A 1 -3.52 5.97 -81.55
CA MET A 1 -3.41 6.57 -80.22
C MET A 1 -3.43 5.43 -79.21
N HIS A 2 -2.29 5.05 -78.63
CA HIS A 2 -2.19 4.03 -77.57
C HIS A 2 -1.97 4.70 -76.21
N ALA A 3 -2.91 4.58 -75.32
CA ALA A 3 -2.80 5.13 -73.97
C ALA A 3 -2.04 4.08 -73.11
N LEU A 4 -0.91 4.47 -72.55
CA LEU A 4 -0.10 3.69 -71.64
C LEU A 4 -0.65 3.95 -70.22
N LEU A 5 -1.29 2.93 -69.59
CA LEU A 5 -1.66 2.96 -68.19
C LEU A 5 -0.45 2.57 -67.33
N VAL A 6 0.14 3.53 -66.62
CA VAL A 6 1.20 3.30 -65.64
C VAL A 6 0.48 2.99 -64.31
N GLY A 7 0.48 1.71 -63.91
CA GLY A 7 -0.01 1.28 -62.63
C GLY A 7 1.03 1.58 -61.52
N LEU A 8 0.69 2.48 -60.57
CA LEU A 8 1.49 2.78 -59.39
C LEU A 8 1.27 1.68 -58.32
N ALA A 9 2.23 0.75 -58.18
CA ALA A 9 2.19 -0.25 -57.10
C ALA A 9 2.66 0.42 -55.79
N VAL A 10 1.72 0.64 -54.87
CA VAL A 10 2.05 1.07 -53.51
C VAL A 10 2.50 -0.16 -52.70
N VAL A 11 3.82 -0.25 -52.49
CA VAL A 11 4.38 -1.25 -51.57
C VAL A 11 4.22 -0.77 -50.15
N CYS A 12 3.21 -1.29 -49.42
CA CYS A 12 3.11 -1.13 -47.98
C CYS A 12 4.19 -1.95 -47.29
N ALA A 13 5.26 -1.30 -46.84
CA ALA A 13 6.25 -1.92 -45.96
C ALA A 13 5.59 -2.12 -44.57
N ALA A 14 5.21 -3.34 -44.24
CA ALA A 14 4.76 -3.70 -42.91
C ALA A 14 5.98 -3.70 -41.97
N SER A 15 6.08 -2.66 -41.13
CA SER A 15 7.06 -2.61 -40.06
C SER A 15 6.67 -3.66 -39.01
N THR A 16 7.43 -4.75 -38.91
CA THR A 16 7.26 -5.73 -37.84
C THR A 16 7.78 -5.14 -36.54
N VAL A 17 6.86 -4.78 -35.61
CA VAL A 17 7.21 -4.44 -34.24
C VAL A 17 7.62 -5.74 -33.54
N VAL A 18 8.90 -5.86 -33.17
CA VAL A 18 9.42 -6.98 -32.39
C VAL A 18 9.35 -6.61 -30.91
N ALA A 19 8.59 -7.37 -30.13
CA ALA A 19 8.55 -7.24 -28.69
C ALA A 19 9.92 -7.62 -28.09
N LYS A 20 10.45 -6.76 -27.21
CA LYS A 20 11.71 -7.01 -26.48
C LYS A 20 11.36 -7.49 -25.08
N THR A 21 11.74 -8.73 -24.74
CA THR A 21 11.62 -9.25 -23.36
C THR A 21 12.81 -8.78 -22.53
N ASN A 22 12.53 -8.26 -21.34
CA ASN A 22 13.54 -7.93 -20.35
C ASN A 22 13.40 -8.88 -19.15
N THR A 23 14.52 -9.37 -18.62
CA THR A 23 14.56 -10.11 -17.35
C THR A 23 14.64 -9.11 -16.21
N LEU A 24 13.77 -9.26 -15.21
CA LEU A 24 13.76 -8.44 -14.01
C LEU A 24 14.49 -9.16 -12.88
N PRO A 25 15.24 -8.43 -12.00
CA PRO A 25 15.79 -9.02 -10.80
C PRO A 25 14.66 -9.44 -9.86
N VAL A 26 14.83 -10.59 -9.19
CA VAL A 26 13.90 -11.10 -8.19
C VAL A 26 14.61 -11.12 -6.84
N GLY A 27 13.94 -10.61 -5.81
CA GLY A 27 14.44 -10.56 -4.45
C GLY A 27 13.32 -10.65 -3.43
N ALA A 28 13.73 -10.64 -2.16
CA ALA A 28 12.81 -10.63 -1.03
C ALA A 28 13.45 -9.88 0.14
N PHE A 29 12.60 -9.33 1.02
CA PHE A 29 13.02 -8.77 2.31
C PHE A 29 11.92 -8.94 3.35
N SER A 30 12.29 -8.81 4.63
CA SER A 30 11.34 -8.72 5.74
C SER A 30 11.90 -7.84 6.84
N PHE A 31 11.00 -7.27 7.64
CA PHE A 31 11.35 -6.57 8.88
C PHE A 31 10.16 -6.57 9.84
N ASP A 32 10.47 -6.38 11.13
CA ASP A 32 9.51 -6.14 12.21
C ASP A 32 9.75 -4.76 12.81
N LEU A 33 8.66 -4.01 13.06
CA LEU A 33 8.70 -2.69 13.64
C LEU A 33 7.73 -2.60 14.82
N PRO A 34 8.19 -2.80 16.08
CA PRO A 34 7.37 -2.62 17.26
C PRO A 34 7.28 -1.13 17.65
N VAL A 35 6.10 -0.72 18.13
CA VAL A 35 5.87 0.58 18.75
C VAL A 35 4.98 0.42 19.99
N VAL A 36 5.32 1.09 21.09
CA VAL A 36 4.46 1.15 22.27
C VAL A 36 3.68 2.46 22.25
N LEU A 37 2.36 2.32 22.42
CA LEU A 37 1.37 3.39 22.27
C LEU A 37 0.49 3.44 23.54
N PRO A 38 0.09 4.62 24.01
CA PRO A 38 -0.91 4.74 25.08
C PRO A 38 -2.29 4.37 24.56
N GLY A 39 -3.02 3.56 25.31
CA GLY A 39 -4.37 3.08 24.99
C GLY A 39 -4.47 1.56 24.99
N THR A 40 -5.72 1.05 24.99
CA THR A 40 -6.00 -0.38 24.95
C THR A 40 -5.78 -0.95 23.54
N PRO A 41 -5.62 -2.28 23.38
CA PRO A 41 -5.53 -2.91 22.06
C PRO A 41 -6.71 -2.55 21.14
N GLU A 42 -7.93 -2.43 21.68
CA GLU A 42 -9.13 -2.03 20.95
C GLU A 42 -9.00 -0.61 20.37
N GLU A 43 -8.61 0.34 21.24
CA GLU A 43 -8.43 1.74 20.84
C GLU A 43 -7.35 1.88 19.74
N ILE A 44 -6.22 1.17 19.90
CA ILE A 44 -5.11 1.26 18.94
C ILE A 44 -5.46 0.55 17.63
N PHE A 45 -6.15 -0.60 17.69
CA PHE A 45 -6.64 -1.29 16.50
C PHE A 45 -7.58 -0.39 15.68
N ASP A 46 -8.58 0.22 16.34
CA ASP A 46 -9.54 1.10 15.68
C ASP A 46 -8.88 2.38 15.13
N ALA A 47 -7.86 2.90 15.80
CA ALA A 47 -7.09 4.04 15.31
C ALA A 47 -6.15 3.70 14.13
N ALA A 48 -5.65 2.45 14.08
CA ALA A 48 -4.77 1.99 13.01
C ALA A 48 -5.54 1.54 11.75
N THR A 49 -6.87 1.40 11.86
CA THR A 49 -7.77 0.93 10.79
C THR A 49 -8.89 1.95 10.53
N GLY A 50 -9.80 1.63 9.61
CA GLY A 50 -10.84 2.58 9.19
C GLY A 50 -10.23 3.74 8.41
N ASP A 51 -10.71 4.95 8.64
CA ASP A 51 -10.13 6.15 8.03
C ASP A 51 -8.74 6.44 8.63
N VAL A 52 -7.70 6.30 7.85
CA VAL A 52 -6.30 6.51 8.26
C VAL A 52 -5.72 7.87 7.83
N SER A 53 -6.50 8.71 7.19
CA SER A 53 -6.09 10.02 6.66
C SER A 53 -5.52 10.98 7.72
N GLY A 54 -5.85 10.76 8.99
CA GLY A 54 -5.36 11.59 10.11
C GLY A 54 -3.86 11.41 10.43
N TRP A 55 -3.24 10.34 9.95
CA TRP A 55 -1.83 10.02 10.21
C TRP A 55 -1.05 9.48 9.02
N TRP A 56 -1.74 8.95 8.00
CA TRP A 56 -1.12 8.46 6.77
C TRP A 56 -0.97 9.61 5.78
N ASP A 57 0.24 9.95 5.36
CA ASP A 57 0.55 11.11 4.53
C ASP A 57 1.21 10.79 3.17
N HIS A 58 1.38 9.51 2.84
CA HIS A 58 1.85 9.09 1.52
C HIS A 58 0.67 8.61 0.68
N THR A 59 0.19 9.49 -0.17
CA THR A 59 -0.96 9.27 -1.05
C THR A 59 -0.57 9.45 -2.51
N PHE A 60 -1.30 8.82 -3.43
CA PHE A 60 -1.12 9.04 -4.87
C PHE A 60 -1.76 10.36 -5.31
N SER A 61 -2.87 10.73 -4.66
CA SER A 61 -3.50 12.04 -4.88
C SER A 61 -3.00 13.04 -3.83
N GLU A 62 -2.74 14.29 -4.21
CA GLU A 62 -2.43 15.35 -3.25
C GLU A 62 -3.59 15.61 -2.26
N HIS A 63 -4.83 15.38 -2.72
CA HIS A 63 -6.06 15.61 -1.95
C HIS A 63 -7.04 14.45 -2.18
N PRO A 64 -6.77 13.26 -1.60
CA PRO A 64 -7.70 12.15 -1.72
C PRO A 64 -9.01 12.45 -1.01
N LYS A 65 -10.13 12.05 -1.61
CA LYS A 65 -11.46 12.15 -1.01
C LYS A 65 -11.59 11.28 0.25
N SER A 66 -10.97 10.10 0.23
CA SER A 66 -10.89 9.22 1.39
C SER A 66 -9.70 8.27 1.29
N LEU A 67 -9.21 7.84 2.46
CA LEU A 67 -8.17 6.85 2.61
C LEU A 67 -8.55 5.90 3.76
N VAL A 68 -8.99 4.69 3.42
CA VAL A 68 -9.62 3.78 4.37
C VAL A 68 -8.99 2.39 4.29
N LEU A 69 -8.60 1.83 5.44
CA LEU A 69 -8.27 0.42 5.62
C LEU A 69 -9.46 -0.28 6.30
N GLU A 70 -10.31 -0.98 5.54
CA GLU A 70 -11.49 -1.67 6.06
C GLU A 70 -11.10 -2.87 6.92
N PRO A 71 -11.42 -2.91 8.24
CA PRO A 71 -11.01 -3.99 9.15
C PRO A 71 -11.91 -5.23 9.06
N LYS A 72 -11.96 -5.86 7.89
CA LYS A 72 -12.70 -7.11 7.64
C LYS A 72 -12.01 -7.90 6.53
N VAL A 73 -12.13 -9.22 6.54
CA VAL A 73 -11.61 -10.07 5.44
C VAL A 73 -12.28 -9.70 4.12
N GLY A 74 -11.49 -9.55 3.05
CA GLY A 74 -11.92 -9.01 1.75
C GLY A 74 -12.09 -7.49 1.73
N GLY A 75 -11.87 -6.81 2.86
CA GLY A 75 -11.84 -5.35 2.94
C GLY A 75 -10.67 -4.77 2.17
N ALA A 76 -10.82 -3.55 1.64
CA ALA A 76 -9.77 -2.88 0.90
C ALA A 76 -9.02 -1.86 1.77
N PHE A 77 -7.71 -1.73 1.52
CA PHE A 77 -7.00 -0.49 1.81
C PHE A 77 -7.11 0.37 0.54
N MET A 78 -8.02 1.32 0.57
CA MET A 78 -8.45 2.08 -0.60
C MET A 78 -8.19 3.58 -0.43
N GLU A 79 -7.59 4.17 -1.44
CA GLU A 79 -7.53 5.61 -1.65
C GLU A 79 -8.48 6.00 -2.77
N VAL A 80 -9.48 6.80 -2.47
CA VAL A 80 -10.44 7.35 -3.44
C VAL A 80 -10.02 8.77 -3.79
N PHE A 81 -9.78 9.04 -5.08
CA PHE A 81 -9.36 10.37 -5.51
C PHE A 81 -10.53 11.32 -5.68
N ASP A 82 -11.62 10.83 -6.31
CA ASP A 82 -12.79 11.65 -6.66
C ASP A 82 -14.07 10.81 -6.75
N ASP A 83 -15.20 11.46 -7.12
CA ASP A 83 -16.52 10.84 -7.29
C ASP A 83 -16.71 10.11 -8.63
N ARG A 84 -15.70 10.09 -9.50
CA ARG A 84 -15.77 9.48 -10.84
C ARG A 84 -15.25 8.05 -10.87
N GLY A 85 -14.87 7.50 -9.71
CA GLY A 85 -14.32 6.15 -9.58
C GLY A 85 -12.80 6.06 -9.74
N ASN A 86 -12.10 7.21 -9.77
CA ASN A 86 -10.65 7.24 -9.76
C ASN A 86 -10.14 6.94 -8.35
N GLY A 87 -9.09 6.13 -8.24
CA GLY A 87 -8.53 5.73 -6.95
C GLY A 87 -7.40 4.72 -7.09
N ALA A 88 -6.87 4.31 -5.96
CA ALA A 88 -5.87 3.26 -5.85
C ALA A 88 -6.26 2.26 -4.76
N ARG A 89 -6.27 0.96 -5.10
CA ARG A 89 -6.34 -0.11 -4.11
C ARG A 89 -4.93 -0.46 -3.69
N HIS A 90 -4.55 -0.04 -2.51
CA HIS A 90 -3.22 -0.27 -1.94
C HIS A 90 -3.01 -1.73 -1.51
N ALA A 91 -4.05 -2.35 -0.91
CA ALA A 91 -4.00 -3.72 -0.40
C ALA A 91 -5.41 -4.29 -0.20
N GLU A 92 -5.47 -5.60 0.08
CA GLU A 92 -6.66 -6.32 0.54
C GLU A 92 -6.41 -6.95 1.90
N VAL A 93 -7.40 -6.91 2.79
CA VAL A 93 -7.35 -7.57 4.10
C VAL A 93 -7.63 -9.06 3.92
N ILE A 94 -6.65 -9.91 4.26
CA ILE A 94 -6.72 -11.37 4.15
C ILE A 94 -6.90 -12.08 5.50
N TYR A 95 -6.75 -11.36 6.62
CA TYR A 95 -7.03 -11.85 7.97
C TYR A 95 -7.40 -10.67 8.88
N CYS A 96 -8.40 -10.86 9.73
CA CYS A 96 -8.80 -9.85 10.72
C CYS A 96 -9.35 -10.55 11.96
N GLU A 97 -8.72 -10.33 13.12
CA GLU A 97 -9.18 -10.76 14.46
C GLU A 97 -9.08 -9.57 15.40
N ARG A 98 -10.14 -8.73 15.43
CA ARG A 98 -10.18 -7.56 16.31
C ARG A 98 -10.25 -7.98 17.78
N PRO A 99 -9.47 -7.37 18.69
CA PRO A 99 -8.46 -6.34 18.45
C PRO A 99 -7.04 -6.90 18.30
N LYS A 100 -6.85 -8.19 18.08
CA LYS A 100 -5.55 -8.86 18.19
C LYS A 100 -4.63 -8.65 16.98
N ALA A 101 -5.21 -8.79 15.77
CA ALA A 101 -4.41 -8.71 14.55
C ALA A 101 -5.24 -8.37 13.32
N ILE A 102 -4.57 -7.73 12.34
CA ILE A 102 -5.05 -7.58 10.97
C ILE A 102 -3.89 -7.86 10.02
N ARG A 103 -4.16 -8.61 8.94
CA ARG A 103 -3.19 -8.86 7.87
C ARG A 103 -3.77 -8.42 6.54
N PHE A 104 -2.97 -7.70 5.79
CA PHE A 104 -3.35 -7.25 4.45
C PHE A 104 -2.19 -7.48 3.48
N GLU A 105 -2.54 -7.72 2.21
CA GLU A 105 -1.58 -7.96 1.14
C GLU A 105 -1.81 -7.01 -0.02
N GLY A 106 -0.73 -6.52 -0.60
CA GLY A 106 -0.75 -5.62 -1.75
C GLY A 106 0.55 -4.83 -1.87
N PRO A 107 0.78 -4.23 -3.04
CA PRO A 107 2.03 -3.52 -3.32
C PRO A 107 2.12 -2.13 -2.66
N LEU A 108 1.06 -1.62 -2.03
CA LEU A 108 0.97 -0.24 -1.53
C LEU A 108 1.44 0.77 -2.59
N GLY A 109 2.35 1.70 -2.22
CA GLY A 109 2.93 2.68 -3.14
C GLY A 109 3.80 2.10 -4.26
N LEU A 110 4.09 0.79 -4.26
CA LEU A 110 4.89 0.10 -5.28
C LEU A 110 4.03 -0.57 -6.37
N SER A 111 2.75 -0.19 -6.50
CA SER A 111 1.76 -0.83 -7.38
C SER A 111 2.11 -0.86 -8.88
N GLY A 112 3.12 -0.11 -9.31
CA GLY A 112 3.66 -0.18 -10.68
C GLY A 112 4.69 -1.31 -10.90
N ASN A 113 5.00 -2.11 -9.86
CA ASN A 113 6.02 -3.15 -9.91
C ASN A 113 5.41 -4.54 -9.69
N ALA A 114 6.06 -5.57 -10.24
CA ALA A 114 5.68 -6.97 -10.02
C ALA A 114 6.20 -7.44 -8.64
N ILE A 115 5.58 -6.93 -7.57
CA ILE A 115 5.94 -7.21 -6.17
C ILE A 115 4.70 -7.63 -5.39
N GLN A 116 4.84 -8.66 -4.56
CA GLN A 116 3.86 -9.06 -3.55
C GLN A 116 4.39 -8.66 -2.18
N MET A 117 3.57 -7.96 -1.40
CA MET A 117 3.90 -7.57 -0.03
C MET A 117 2.78 -8.02 0.91
N VAL A 118 3.17 -8.49 2.09
CA VAL A 118 2.24 -8.89 3.16
C VAL A 118 2.60 -8.14 4.43
N PHE A 119 1.62 -7.48 5.02
CA PHE A 119 1.75 -6.72 6.24
C PHE A 119 0.85 -7.31 7.31
N THR A 120 1.36 -7.46 8.52
CA THR A 120 0.56 -7.87 9.68
C THR A 120 0.75 -6.86 10.79
N TYR A 121 -0.34 -6.29 11.28
CA TYR A 121 -0.37 -5.59 12.57
C TYR A 121 -0.81 -6.56 13.65
N THR A 122 -0.07 -6.61 14.76
CA THR A 122 -0.48 -7.28 15.99
C THR A 122 -0.57 -6.26 17.12
N PHE A 123 -1.50 -6.49 18.07
CA PHE A 123 -1.76 -5.57 19.16
C PHE A 123 -1.78 -6.35 20.48
N GLU A 124 -0.83 -6.06 21.37
CA GLU A 124 -0.63 -6.75 22.63
C GLU A 124 -0.66 -5.73 23.79
N ALA A 125 -1.49 -5.97 24.79
CA ALA A 125 -1.46 -5.17 26.02
C ALA A 125 -0.12 -5.38 26.74
N VAL A 126 0.61 -4.29 27.02
CA VAL A 126 1.88 -4.32 27.77
C VAL A 126 1.82 -3.56 29.10
N GLY A 127 0.62 -3.20 29.51
CA GLY A 127 0.27 -2.50 30.76
C GLY A 127 -1.22 -2.25 30.82
N ALA A 128 -1.69 -1.54 31.85
CA ALA A 128 -3.11 -1.22 32.00
C ALA A 128 -3.62 -0.31 30.87
N ASP A 129 -2.81 0.64 30.42
CA ASP A 129 -3.17 1.67 29.44
C ASP A 129 -2.11 1.78 28.33
N SER A 130 -1.49 0.67 27.95
CA SER A 130 -0.45 0.67 26.91
C SER A 130 -0.52 -0.59 26.05
N THR A 131 -0.38 -0.40 24.77
CA THR A 131 -0.38 -1.46 23.74
C THR A 131 0.92 -1.46 22.98
N ARG A 132 1.53 -2.62 22.82
CA ARG A 132 2.55 -2.86 21.81
C ARG A 132 1.86 -3.19 20.51
N MET A 133 1.99 -2.33 19.53
CA MET A 133 1.66 -2.61 18.15
C MET A 133 2.94 -3.05 17.43
N THR A 134 2.91 -4.17 16.74
CA THR A 134 4.02 -4.62 15.89
C THR A 134 3.56 -4.73 14.45
N LEU A 135 4.25 -4.05 13.56
CA LEU A 135 4.16 -4.29 12.13
C LEU A 135 5.18 -5.36 11.76
N SER A 136 4.73 -6.44 11.15
CA SER A 136 5.59 -7.40 10.43
C SER A 136 5.35 -7.22 8.93
N ALA A 137 6.41 -7.01 8.16
CA ALA A 137 6.35 -6.82 6.71
C ALA A 137 7.21 -7.88 6.00
N GLN A 138 6.69 -8.42 4.92
CA GLN A 138 7.39 -9.35 4.03
C GLN A 138 7.11 -8.95 2.58
N ALA A 139 8.13 -9.06 1.73
CA ALA A 139 8.01 -8.75 0.30
C ALA A 139 8.80 -9.75 -0.54
N ALA A 140 8.28 -10.07 -1.72
CA ALA A 140 8.97 -10.86 -2.73
C ALA A 140 8.53 -10.44 -4.14
N GLY A 141 9.43 -10.58 -5.11
CA GLY A 141 9.15 -10.24 -6.52
C GLY A 141 10.24 -9.40 -7.14
N HIS A 142 9.86 -8.45 -8.00
CA HIS A 142 10.79 -7.46 -8.54
C HIS A 142 11.19 -6.48 -7.44
N VAL A 143 12.30 -6.79 -6.78
CA VAL A 143 12.81 -6.06 -5.62
C VAL A 143 14.26 -5.66 -5.89
N ASP A 144 14.52 -4.35 -5.91
CA ASP A 144 15.88 -3.83 -5.87
C ASP A 144 16.47 -4.08 -4.47
N PRO A 145 17.76 -4.44 -4.34
CA PRO A 145 18.40 -4.68 -3.05
C PRO A 145 18.29 -3.52 -2.05
N SER A 146 18.14 -2.28 -2.51
CA SER A 146 17.99 -1.11 -1.64
C SER A 146 16.57 -0.95 -1.05
N TRP A 147 15.55 -1.58 -1.64
CA TRP A 147 14.15 -1.32 -1.28
C TRP A 147 13.80 -1.75 0.13
N GLY A 148 14.41 -2.82 0.67
CA GLY A 148 14.14 -3.24 2.04
C GLY A 148 14.33 -2.11 3.05
N GLY A 149 15.48 -1.42 3.00
CA GLY A 149 15.76 -0.29 3.87
C GLY A 149 14.88 0.93 3.61
N VAL A 150 14.54 1.19 2.34
CA VAL A 150 13.65 2.30 1.97
C VAL A 150 12.24 2.04 2.53
N VAL A 151 11.69 0.85 2.32
CA VAL A 151 10.34 0.49 2.81
C VAL A 151 10.30 0.50 4.33
N GLU A 152 11.32 -0.04 5.03
CA GLU A 152 11.42 0.06 6.49
C GLU A 152 11.42 1.51 6.97
N SER A 153 12.18 2.39 6.30
CA SER A 153 12.25 3.82 6.65
C SER A 153 10.89 4.52 6.50
N VAL A 154 10.15 4.23 5.42
CA VAL A 154 8.79 4.75 5.20
C VAL A 154 7.84 4.27 6.30
N TRP A 155 7.90 3.00 6.71
CA TRP A 155 7.08 2.49 7.81
C TRP A 155 7.46 3.07 9.17
N ARG A 156 8.76 3.36 9.41
CA ARG A 156 9.18 4.12 10.60
C ARG A 156 8.55 5.51 10.62
N HIS A 157 8.58 6.20 9.48
CA HIS A 157 7.90 7.48 9.35
C HIS A 157 6.42 7.35 9.73
N PHE A 158 5.67 6.41 9.13
CA PHE A 158 4.27 6.23 9.46
C PHE A 158 4.02 5.92 10.94
N LEU A 159 4.68 4.93 11.51
CA LEU A 159 4.35 4.46 12.85
C LEU A 159 4.95 5.32 13.97
N ILE A 160 6.17 5.84 13.79
CA ILE A 160 6.89 6.56 14.84
C ILE A 160 6.67 8.07 14.73
N GLU A 161 6.69 8.63 13.50
CA GLU A 161 6.66 10.09 13.32
C GLU A 161 5.24 10.62 13.09
N ARG A 162 4.31 9.76 12.63
CA ARG A 162 2.93 10.15 12.33
C ARG A 162 1.93 9.52 13.29
N PHE A 163 1.82 8.18 13.32
CA PHE A 163 0.80 7.48 14.10
C PHE A 163 0.99 7.64 15.60
N LYS A 164 2.21 7.44 16.13
CA LYS A 164 2.47 7.61 17.57
C LYS A 164 2.13 9.02 18.08
N PRO A 165 2.55 10.13 17.46
CA PRO A 165 2.11 11.47 17.85
C PRO A 165 0.60 11.68 17.71
N TYR A 166 -0.05 11.11 16.69
CA TYR A 166 -1.49 11.15 16.50
C TYR A 166 -2.25 10.52 17.67
N ILE A 167 -1.79 9.34 18.15
CA ILE A 167 -2.35 8.66 19.33
C ILE A 167 -2.07 9.45 20.61
N VAL A 168 -0.82 9.87 20.84
CA VAL A 168 -0.43 10.64 22.06
C VAL A 168 -1.23 11.94 22.18
N ALA A 169 -1.51 12.60 21.07
CA ALA A 169 -2.35 13.81 21.05
C ALA A 169 -3.85 13.54 21.19
N GLY A 170 -4.29 12.28 21.27
CA GLY A 170 -5.70 11.90 21.40
C GLY A 170 -6.55 12.17 20.15
N LYS A 171 -5.94 12.46 19.00
CA LYS A 171 -6.65 12.82 17.76
C LYS A 171 -7.56 11.72 17.22
N HIS A 172 -7.27 10.45 17.54
CA HIS A 172 -8.09 9.29 17.16
C HIS A 172 -9.45 9.26 17.89
N ARG A 173 -9.58 9.89 19.06
CA ARG A 173 -10.81 9.87 19.90
C ARG A 173 -11.94 10.75 19.36
N GLY A 174 -11.65 11.63 18.42
CA GLY A 174 -12.64 12.51 17.77
C GLY A 174 -13.29 11.92 16.51
N LYS A 175 -12.89 10.74 16.06
CA LYS A 175 -13.48 10.04 14.90
C LYS A 175 -14.74 9.28 15.37
N LYS A 176 -15.92 9.81 15.03
CA LYS A 176 -17.21 9.11 15.13
C LYS A 176 -17.69 8.72 13.74
#